data_d279351040fd1a2828f11a4c0af21d60
#
_entry.id   d279351040fd1a2828f11a4c0af21d60
#
_cell.length_a   1.000
_cell.length_b   1.000
_cell.length_c   1.000
_cell.angle_alpha   90.00
_cell.angle_beta   90.00
_cell.angle_gamma   90.00
#
_symmetry.space_group_name_H-M   'P 1'
#
loop_
_entity.id
_entity.type
_entity.pdbx_description
1 polymer ?
#
loop_
_entity_poly.entity_id
_entity_poly.type
_entity_poly.pdbx_seq_one_letter_code
_entity_poly.pdbx_strand_id
1 'polypeptide(L)'
;MWTCPKCHHQFFNKNQSHSCGDYTVDDFLKDKPAESVELFHLFLTEYRKIGPFEIHPVKTRVALLTKMRFCSINKIGPNYVDLHLVLTAPFDHTLCFYKIDNLADRFFVHHARLYDAEDISAELKYYMAMAYEVGNRILVRIKSVT
;
A
#
# COMPACT_ATOMS: atom_id res chain seq x y z
N MET A 1 3.81 -5.76 -19.15
CA MET A 1 4.20 -4.61 -18.33
C MET A 1 5.67 -4.26 -18.55
N TRP A 2 5.96 -3.00 -18.44
CA TRP A 2 7.33 -2.53 -18.61
C TRP A 2 8.04 -2.49 -17.25
N THR A 3 9.28 -2.97 -17.20
CA THR A 3 10.10 -2.91 -15.99
C THR A 3 11.20 -1.87 -16.19
N CYS A 4 11.26 -0.89 -15.30
CA CYS A 4 12.26 0.16 -15.39
C CYS A 4 13.66 -0.42 -15.16
N PRO A 5 14.62 -0.18 -16.08
CA PRO A 5 15.98 -0.72 -15.91
C PRO A 5 16.75 -0.09 -14.75
N LYS A 6 16.33 1.08 -14.26
CA LYS A 6 17.01 1.73 -13.15
C LYS A 6 16.49 1.27 -11.79
N CYS A 7 15.17 1.30 -11.59
CA CYS A 7 14.59 0.97 -10.28
C CYS A 7 13.91 -0.39 -10.25
N HIS A 8 13.80 -1.06 -11.39
CA HIS A 8 13.17 -2.36 -11.53
C HIS A 8 11.70 -2.40 -11.15
N HIS A 9 11.07 -1.24 -11.10
CA HIS A 9 9.65 -1.16 -10.82
C HIS A 9 8.85 -1.43 -12.09
N GLN A 10 7.70 -2.10 -11.95
CA GLN A 10 6.86 -2.47 -13.09
C GLN A 10 5.76 -1.44 -13.31
N PHE A 11 5.52 -1.10 -14.57
CA PHE A 11 4.49 -0.15 -14.98
C PHE A 11 3.71 -0.72 -16.14
N PHE A 12 2.47 -0.27 -16.28
CA PHE A 12 1.66 -0.69 -17.42
C PHE A 12 2.17 -0.10 -18.73
N ASN A 13 2.60 1.15 -18.69
CA ASN A 13 3.04 1.86 -19.87
C ASN A 13 4.56 1.85 -19.98
N LYS A 14 5.06 1.57 -21.19
CA LYS A 14 6.49 1.60 -21.47
C LYS A 14 7.00 3.02 -21.27
N ASN A 15 8.16 3.13 -20.60
CA ASN A 15 8.79 4.43 -20.32
C ASN A 15 7.90 5.38 -19.52
N GLN A 16 7.05 4.83 -18.66
CA GLN A 16 6.21 5.65 -17.82
C GLN A 16 7.04 6.54 -16.90
N SER A 17 6.66 7.82 -16.84
CA SER A 17 7.36 8.79 -15.98
C SER A 17 7.16 8.43 -14.52
N HIS A 18 8.23 8.44 -13.75
CA HIS A 18 8.20 8.09 -12.33
C HIS A 18 9.47 8.54 -11.63
N SER A 19 9.46 8.50 -10.30
CA SER A 19 10.64 8.81 -9.48
C SER A 19 11.49 7.55 -9.34
N CYS A 20 12.52 7.47 -10.13
CA CYS A 20 13.26 6.24 -10.32
C CYS A 20 14.52 6.19 -9.45
N GLY A 21 14.41 5.50 -8.30
CA GLY A 21 15.58 5.25 -7.46
C GLY A 21 16.14 6.45 -6.73
N ASP A 22 15.44 7.59 -6.77
CA ASP A 22 15.95 8.83 -6.19
C ASP A 22 15.55 9.03 -4.73
N TYR A 23 14.63 8.23 -4.21
CA TYR A 23 14.07 8.42 -2.87
C TYR A 23 14.22 7.15 -2.05
N THR A 24 14.38 7.35 -0.74
CA THR A 24 14.49 6.23 0.22
C THR A 24 13.38 6.33 1.25
N VAL A 25 13.20 5.26 2.03
CA VAL A 25 12.27 5.27 3.15
C VAL A 25 12.70 6.35 4.16
N ASP A 26 14.01 6.50 4.39
CA ASP A 26 14.51 7.51 5.31
C ASP A 26 14.15 8.92 4.84
N ASP A 27 14.18 9.17 3.54
CA ASP A 27 13.75 10.46 2.99
C ASP A 27 12.28 10.72 3.31
N PHE A 28 11.45 9.68 3.17
CA PHE A 28 10.02 9.79 3.44
C PHE A 28 9.75 10.07 4.93
N LEU A 29 10.56 9.50 5.81
CA LEU A 29 10.39 9.62 7.26
C LEU A 29 11.11 10.83 7.85
N LYS A 30 11.91 11.53 7.05
CA LYS A 30 12.72 12.65 7.53
C LYS A 30 11.84 13.73 8.16
N ASP A 31 12.24 14.20 9.35
CA ASP A 31 11.56 15.27 10.08
C ASP A 31 10.11 14.96 10.45
N LYS A 32 9.75 13.68 10.48
CA LYS A 32 8.41 13.27 10.90
C LYS A 32 8.38 12.97 12.39
N PRO A 33 7.21 13.11 13.04
CA PRO A 33 7.08 12.83 14.46
C PRO A 33 7.47 11.39 14.81
N ALA A 34 8.22 11.23 15.89
CA ALA A 34 8.73 9.91 16.29
C ALA A 34 7.62 8.88 16.48
N GLU A 35 6.50 9.30 17.08
CA GLU A 35 5.38 8.39 17.33
C GLU A 35 4.77 7.87 16.02
N SER A 36 4.64 8.74 15.04
CA SER A 36 4.10 8.34 13.73
C SER A 36 5.09 7.44 12.99
N VAL A 37 6.39 7.71 13.12
CA VAL A 37 7.42 6.87 12.52
C VAL A 37 7.40 5.47 13.12
N GLU A 38 7.24 5.37 14.43
CA GLU A 38 7.14 4.07 15.10
C GLU A 38 5.93 3.30 14.61
N LEU A 39 4.81 3.98 14.41
CA LEU A 39 3.59 3.38 13.93
C LEU A 39 3.75 2.88 12.49
N PHE A 40 4.45 3.65 11.66
CA PHE A 40 4.78 3.24 10.31
C PHE A 40 5.58 1.93 10.33
N HIS A 41 6.61 1.84 11.18
CA HIS A 41 7.42 0.63 11.28
C HIS A 41 6.62 -0.54 11.83
N LEU A 42 5.74 -0.29 12.78
CA LEU A 42 4.88 -1.33 13.32
C LEU A 42 3.96 -1.88 12.23
N PHE A 43 3.38 -1.01 11.42
CA PHE A 43 2.52 -1.43 10.32
C PHE A 43 3.28 -2.34 9.35
N LEU A 44 4.51 -1.96 8.98
CA LEU A 44 5.33 -2.80 8.11
C LEU A 44 5.65 -4.14 8.76
N THR A 45 5.96 -4.14 10.05
CA THR A 45 6.25 -5.37 10.79
C THR A 45 5.05 -6.31 10.77
N GLU A 46 3.86 -5.78 11.02
CA GLU A 46 2.64 -6.59 10.98
C GLU A 46 2.35 -7.10 9.58
N TYR A 47 2.62 -6.27 8.56
CA TYR A 47 2.42 -6.72 7.19
C TYR A 47 3.39 -7.82 6.79
N ARG A 48 4.63 -7.77 7.27
CA ARG A 48 5.60 -8.82 6.98
C ARG A 48 5.23 -10.16 7.58
N LYS A 49 4.41 -10.18 8.61
CA LYS A 49 3.88 -11.44 9.16
C LYS A 49 2.90 -12.10 8.21
N ILE A 50 2.29 -11.33 7.33
CA ILE A 50 1.36 -11.87 6.32
C ILE A 50 2.15 -12.51 5.18
N GLY A 51 3.22 -11.86 4.74
CA GLY A 51 4.09 -12.41 3.71
C GLY A 51 5.14 -11.41 3.24
N PRO A 52 6.11 -11.87 2.44
CA PRO A 52 7.16 -11.00 1.92
C PRO A 52 6.65 -10.06 0.85
N PHE A 53 7.23 -8.87 0.78
CA PHE A 53 6.90 -7.86 -0.23
C PHE A 53 8.09 -6.93 -0.42
N GLU A 54 8.05 -6.18 -1.51
CA GLU A 54 9.05 -5.16 -1.78
C GLU A 54 8.51 -3.79 -1.39
N ILE A 55 9.42 -2.90 -1.01
CA ILE A 55 9.11 -1.54 -0.64
C ILE A 55 9.65 -0.63 -1.72
N HIS A 56 8.79 0.24 -2.25
CA HIS A 56 9.19 1.18 -3.30
C HIS A 56 8.90 2.62 -2.85
N PRO A 57 9.90 3.32 -2.30
CA PRO A 57 9.72 4.72 -1.91
C PRO A 57 9.73 5.61 -3.14
N VAL A 58 8.79 6.56 -3.17
CA VAL A 58 8.78 7.62 -4.18
C VAL A 58 8.69 8.95 -3.43
N LYS A 59 8.61 10.05 -4.16
CA LYS A 59 8.71 11.39 -3.55
C LYS A 59 7.73 11.61 -2.41
N THR A 60 6.49 11.17 -2.56
CA THR A 60 5.42 11.51 -1.62
C THR A 60 4.82 10.34 -0.88
N ARG A 61 5.29 9.13 -1.15
CA ARG A 61 4.69 7.94 -0.53
C ARG A 61 5.64 6.75 -0.60
N VAL A 62 5.26 5.70 0.14
CA VAL A 62 5.98 4.43 0.11
C VAL A 62 4.99 3.37 -0.33
N ALA A 63 5.25 2.74 -1.47
CA ALA A 63 4.39 1.69 -1.99
C ALA A 63 4.91 0.32 -1.54
N LEU A 64 3.97 -0.59 -1.29
CA LEU A 64 4.27 -2.00 -1.01
C LEU A 64 3.74 -2.81 -2.17
N LEU A 65 4.56 -3.74 -2.65
CA LEU A 65 4.17 -4.53 -3.81
C LEU A 65 4.71 -5.96 -3.75
N THR A 66 4.01 -6.82 -4.44
CA THR A 66 4.47 -8.17 -4.77
C THR A 66 4.55 -8.22 -6.29
N LYS A 67 3.59 -8.83 -6.97
CA LYS A 67 3.53 -8.73 -8.44
C LYS A 67 2.96 -7.40 -8.89
N MET A 68 2.11 -6.79 -8.06
CA MET A 68 1.64 -5.44 -8.29
C MET A 68 1.49 -4.73 -6.95
N ARG A 69 1.32 -3.41 -6.99
CA ARG A 69 1.13 -2.62 -5.78
C ARG A 69 -0.20 -2.99 -5.14
N PHE A 70 -0.19 -3.21 -3.84
CA PHE A 70 -1.41 -3.54 -3.10
C PHE A 70 -1.64 -2.61 -1.92
N CYS A 71 -0.65 -1.84 -1.55
CA CYS A 71 -0.74 -0.91 -0.42
C CYS A 71 0.18 0.27 -0.66
N SER A 72 -0.17 1.41 -0.09
CA SER A 72 0.71 2.58 -0.13
C SER A 72 0.53 3.35 1.17
N ILE A 73 1.65 3.78 1.75
CA ILE A 73 1.64 4.70 2.88
C ILE A 73 1.82 6.08 2.29
N ASN A 74 0.77 6.89 2.39
CA ASN A 74 0.68 8.17 1.69
C ASN A 74 1.19 9.36 2.50
N LYS A 75 1.10 9.29 3.82
CA LYS A 75 1.48 10.42 4.65
C LYS A 75 1.79 9.98 6.08
N ILE A 76 2.83 10.58 6.64
CA ILE A 76 3.15 10.46 8.06
C ILE A 76 2.73 11.80 8.67
N GLY A 77 1.56 11.81 9.31
CA GLY A 77 1.02 13.03 9.90
C GLY A 77 1.54 13.30 11.29
N PRO A 78 1.07 14.40 11.92
CA PRO A 78 1.52 14.75 13.26
C PRO A 78 1.18 13.71 14.32
N ASN A 79 0.08 12.99 14.14
CA ASN A 79 -0.34 11.97 15.10
C ASN A 79 -1.02 10.79 14.42
N TYR A 80 -0.72 10.58 13.14
CA TYR A 80 -1.33 9.48 12.38
C TYR A 80 -0.46 9.05 11.21
N VAL A 81 -0.77 7.87 10.68
CA VAL A 81 -0.22 7.37 9.42
C VAL A 81 -1.39 7.15 8.47
N ASP A 82 -1.33 7.77 7.29
CA ASP A 82 -2.37 7.63 6.28
C ASP A 82 -1.90 6.65 5.22
N LEU A 83 -2.72 5.64 4.95
CA LEU A 83 -2.37 4.59 4.01
C LEU A 83 -3.60 4.18 3.20
N HIS A 84 -3.36 3.43 2.13
CA HIS A 84 -4.48 2.81 1.42
C HIS A 84 -4.15 1.37 1.02
N LEU A 85 -5.22 0.59 0.90
CA LEU A 85 -5.16 -0.80 0.44
C LEU A 85 -5.95 -0.90 -0.86
N VAL A 86 -5.47 -1.75 -1.78
CA VAL A 86 -6.14 -2.00 -3.05
C VAL A 86 -6.92 -3.30 -2.93
N LEU A 87 -8.23 -3.22 -3.08
CA LEU A 87 -9.12 -4.36 -3.00
C LEU A 87 -9.96 -4.45 -4.26
N THR A 88 -10.67 -5.56 -4.44
CA THR A 88 -11.44 -5.80 -5.66
C THR A 88 -12.93 -5.57 -5.50
N ALA A 89 -13.35 -5.11 -4.32
CA ALA A 89 -14.74 -4.77 -4.04
C ALA A 89 -14.75 -3.65 -3.01
N PRO A 90 -15.83 -2.85 -2.94
CA PRO A 90 -15.93 -1.80 -1.93
C PRO A 90 -16.43 -2.40 -0.61
N PHE A 91 -15.64 -2.22 0.45
CA PHE A 91 -15.99 -2.70 1.79
C PHE A 91 -16.39 -1.48 2.64
N ASP A 92 -17.58 -0.94 2.36
CA ASP A 92 -18.05 0.29 2.97
C ASP A 92 -18.81 0.08 4.28
N HIS A 93 -18.93 -1.16 4.73
CA HIS A 93 -19.65 -1.50 5.95
C HIS A 93 -18.76 -1.50 7.20
N THR A 94 -17.49 -1.21 7.06
CA THR A 94 -16.54 -1.23 8.17
C THR A 94 -16.04 0.17 8.48
N LEU A 95 -15.66 0.41 9.73
CA LEU A 95 -15.08 1.67 10.17
C LEU A 95 -13.56 1.73 9.93
N CYS A 96 -12.97 0.66 9.41
CA CYS A 96 -11.54 0.66 9.09
C CYS A 96 -11.16 1.71 8.05
N PHE A 97 -12.06 2.03 7.15
CA PHE A 97 -11.77 2.91 6.01
C PHE A 97 -12.63 4.17 6.05
N TYR A 98 -12.00 5.31 5.85
CA TYR A 98 -12.71 6.59 5.84
C TYR A 98 -13.09 7.03 4.43
N LYS A 99 -12.53 6.39 3.41
CA LYS A 99 -12.79 6.74 2.02
C LYS A 99 -12.48 5.55 1.12
N ILE A 100 -13.27 5.37 0.09
CA ILE A 100 -13.06 4.33 -0.92
C ILE A 100 -13.15 4.99 -2.29
N ASP A 101 -12.10 4.84 -3.09
CA ASP A 101 -12.08 5.35 -4.47
C ASP A 101 -12.27 4.17 -5.43
N ASN A 102 -13.16 4.34 -6.38
CA ASN A 102 -13.42 3.33 -7.40
C ASN A 102 -12.52 3.57 -8.61
N LEU A 103 -11.71 2.56 -8.96
CA LEU A 103 -10.85 2.61 -10.13
C LEU A 103 -11.40 1.72 -11.22
N ALA A 104 -12.20 2.29 -12.11
CA ALA A 104 -12.76 1.63 -13.29
C ALA A 104 -13.55 0.35 -12.95
N ASP A 105 -14.21 0.33 -11.81
CA ASP A 105 -15.03 -0.79 -11.32
C ASP A 105 -14.26 -2.11 -11.17
N ARG A 106 -12.92 -2.04 -11.14
CA ARG A 106 -12.08 -3.23 -10.99
C ARG A 106 -11.36 -3.27 -9.66
N PHE A 107 -10.80 -2.13 -9.27
CA PHE A 107 -10.07 -1.99 -8.03
C PHE A 107 -10.66 -0.86 -7.23
N PHE A 108 -10.59 -1.01 -5.92
CA PHE A 108 -11.13 -0.02 -5.00
C PHE A 108 -10.05 0.32 -4.00
N VAL A 109 -9.67 1.59 -3.98
CA VAL A 109 -8.62 2.09 -3.09
C VAL A 109 -9.26 2.47 -1.77
N HIS A 110 -8.91 1.72 -0.73
CA HIS A 110 -9.49 1.88 0.61
C HIS A 110 -8.53 2.64 1.49
N HIS A 111 -8.90 3.84 1.88
CA HIS A 111 -8.06 4.74 2.68
C HIS A 111 -8.30 4.54 4.17
N ALA A 112 -7.22 4.36 4.91
CA ALA A 112 -7.26 4.18 6.36
C ALA A 112 -6.27 5.10 7.04
N ARG A 113 -6.55 5.46 8.29
CA ARG A 113 -5.62 6.22 9.13
C ARG A 113 -5.39 5.46 10.41
N LEU A 114 -4.13 5.40 10.80
CA LEU A 114 -3.72 4.77 12.04
C LEU A 114 -3.28 5.86 13.00
N TYR A 115 -3.90 5.90 14.18
CA TYR A 115 -3.56 6.86 15.22
C TYR A 115 -2.72 6.22 16.31
N ASP A 116 -2.86 4.91 16.50
CA ASP A 116 -2.07 4.15 17.45
C ASP A 116 -2.00 2.67 17.02
N ALA A 117 -1.27 1.88 17.81
CA ALA A 117 -1.07 0.47 17.48
C ALA A 117 -2.36 -0.34 17.45
N GLU A 118 -3.36 0.07 18.23
CA GLU A 118 -4.63 -0.65 18.29
C GLU A 118 -5.44 -0.50 17.00
N ASP A 119 -5.16 0.52 16.22
CA ASP A 119 -5.81 0.70 14.92
C ASP A 119 -5.37 -0.35 13.91
N ILE A 120 -4.25 -1.02 14.16
CA ILE A 120 -3.88 -2.19 13.37
C ILE A 120 -4.60 -3.38 14.00
N SER A 121 -5.91 -3.37 13.85
CA SER A 121 -6.82 -4.34 14.46
C SER A 121 -6.85 -5.65 13.70
N ALA A 122 -7.48 -6.66 14.29
CA ALA A 122 -7.68 -7.93 13.60
C ALA A 122 -8.50 -7.72 12.32
N GLU A 123 -9.46 -6.81 12.36
CA GLU A 123 -10.27 -6.48 11.18
C GLU A 123 -9.42 -5.84 10.08
N LEU A 124 -8.58 -4.87 10.44
CA LEU A 124 -7.71 -4.26 9.45
C LEU A 124 -6.73 -5.29 8.87
N LYS A 125 -6.18 -6.17 9.71
CA LYS A 125 -5.27 -7.22 9.25
C LYS A 125 -5.96 -8.16 8.26
N TYR A 126 -7.24 -8.40 8.43
CA TYR A 126 -8.02 -9.19 7.50
C TYR A 126 -8.00 -8.54 6.10
N TYR A 127 -8.22 -7.23 6.04
CA TYR A 127 -8.18 -6.51 4.76
C TYR A 127 -6.77 -6.36 4.23
N MET A 128 -5.77 -6.24 5.11
CA MET A 128 -4.36 -6.22 4.71
C MET A 128 -4.00 -7.52 3.99
N ALA A 129 -4.43 -8.65 4.53
CA ALA A 129 -4.18 -9.95 3.89
C ALA A 129 -4.90 -10.05 2.55
N MET A 130 -6.11 -9.52 2.48
CA MET A 130 -6.89 -9.50 1.25
C MET A 130 -6.19 -8.67 0.17
N ALA A 131 -5.66 -7.50 0.53
CA ALA A 131 -4.92 -6.65 -0.41
C ALA A 131 -3.63 -7.34 -0.86
N TYR A 132 -2.95 -8.02 0.06
CA TYR A 132 -1.75 -8.78 -0.26
C TYR A 132 -2.05 -9.82 -1.35
N GLU A 133 -3.19 -10.50 -1.23
CA GLU A 133 -3.63 -11.46 -2.24
C GLU A 133 -3.90 -10.79 -3.59
N VAL A 134 -4.45 -9.59 -3.58
CA VAL A 134 -4.65 -8.83 -4.81
C VAL A 134 -3.31 -8.59 -5.49
N GLY A 135 -2.29 -8.21 -4.72
CA GLY A 135 -0.95 -8.00 -5.24
C GLY A 135 -0.36 -9.25 -5.89
N ASN A 136 -0.63 -10.41 -5.31
CA ASN A 136 -0.09 -11.67 -5.79
C ASN A 136 -0.87 -12.28 -6.94
N ARG A 137 -2.18 -12.09 -6.98
CA ARG A 137 -3.03 -12.76 -7.97
C ARG A 137 -2.84 -12.25 -9.38
N ILE A 138 -2.68 -10.95 -9.47
CA ILE A 138 -2.50 -10.28 -10.75
C ILE A 138 -3.52 -10.77 -11.78
N LEU A 139 -3.08 -11.16 -12.99
CA LEU A 139 -3.99 -11.53 -14.06
C LEU A 139 -4.64 -12.90 -13.90
N VAL A 140 -4.06 -13.76 -13.10
CA VAL A 140 -4.59 -15.10 -12.89
C VAL A 140 -5.99 -15.03 -12.33
N ARG A 141 -6.20 -14.14 -11.44
CA ARG A 141 -7.49 -13.94 -10.82
C ARG A 141 -8.55 -13.58 -11.82
N ILE A 142 -8.22 -12.65 -12.72
CA ILE A 142 -9.18 -12.20 -13.71
C ILE A 142 -9.65 -13.35 -14.59
N LYS A 143 -8.75 -14.20 -14.98
CA LYS A 143 -9.10 -15.35 -15.81
C LYS A 143 -9.96 -16.35 -15.08
N SER A 144 -9.68 -16.57 -13.81
CA SER A 144 -10.37 -17.62 -13.07
C SER A 144 -11.80 -17.28 -12.73
N VAL A 145 -12.19 -16.02 -12.79
CA VAL A 145 -13.58 -15.63 -12.50
C VAL A 145 -14.48 -15.69 -13.72
N THR A 146 -13.96 -15.95 -14.85
CA THR A 146 -14.77 -16.04 -16.08
C THR A 146 -15.28 -17.43 -16.31
#